data_b4b7f3362ff62b8638a1cf37a77afaeb
#
_entry.id   b4b7f3362ff62b8638a1cf37a77afaeb
#
_cell.length_a   1.000
_cell.length_b   1.000
_cell.length_c   1.000
_cell.angle_alpha   90.00
_cell.angle_beta   90.00
_cell.angle_gamma   90.00
#
_symmetry.space_group_name_H-M   'P 1'
#
loop_
_entity.id
_entity.type
_entity.pdbx_description
1 polymer ?
#
loop_
_entity_poly.entity_id
_entity_poly.type
_entity_poly.pdbx_seq_one_letter_code
_entity_poly.pdbx_strand_id
1 'polypeptide(L)'
;KYYISGAGDPRCKIMITMVKTSPDADPFRQQSQILVPIDTPGVEIVGPMHVFGHDDAPHGHMHIKFTNVRVPEENILWGEGRGFEISQVRLGPGRIHHCMRSIGSAEKALDLMIERGLSREAFGKKIIDLGKNMETISRAKIEIEAMRLMVLKAAKAMDVLGNKEARIWVSMIKAMVPEKVCNIIDQAMQVHGATGISQWSPLSGMYTSQRTLRFADGPDEVHHHVIARAEVKDYQESNLRTSRARDEIATGRTRGGV
;
A
#
# COMPACT_ATOMS: atom_id res chain seq x y z
N LYS A 1 -10.02 13.99 13.50
CA LYS A 1 -9.26 13.02 12.71
C LYS A 1 -10.06 12.53 11.52
N TYR A 2 -9.37 12.37 10.39
CA TYR A 2 -9.97 11.87 9.15
C TYR A 2 -9.48 10.45 8.86
N TYR A 3 -10.25 9.71 8.08
CA TYR A 3 -9.92 8.36 7.64
C TYR A 3 -9.61 7.37 8.78
N ILE A 4 -10.43 7.42 9.84
CA ILE A 4 -10.40 6.39 10.88
C ILE A 4 -11.07 5.14 10.33
N SER A 5 -10.25 4.24 9.81
CA SER A 5 -10.71 3.02 9.13
C SER A 5 -11.36 2.05 10.11
N GLY A 6 -12.53 1.53 9.73
CA GLY A 6 -13.30 0.58 10.54
C GLY A 6 -14.21 1.21 11.59
N ALA A 7 -14.12 2.52 11.84
CA ALA A 7 -14.93 3.17 12.87
C ALA A 7 -16.43 3.32 12.50
N GLY A 8 -16.79 3.11 11.23
CA GLY A 8 -18.18 3.06 10.78
C GLY A 8 -18.88 1.73 11.02
N ASP A 9 -18.13 0.67 11.29
CA ASP A 9 -18.70 -0.65 11.54
C ASP A 9 -19.44 -0.67 12.90
N PRO A 10 -20.70 -1.10 12.95
CA PRO A 10 -21.45 -1.21 14.21
C PRO A 10 -20.81 -2.10 15.27
N ARG A 11 -19.90 -2.99 14.86
CA ARG A 11 -19.14 -3.88 15.75
C ARG A 11 -17.89 -3.22 16.30
N CYS A 12 -17.49 -2.05 15.80
CA CYS A 12 -16.32 -1.34 16.28
C CYS A 12 -16.52 -0.95 17.76
N LYS A 13 -15.59 -1.36 18.61
CA LYS A 13 -15.63 -1.07 20.06
C LYS A 13 -14.50 -0.16 20.50
N ILE A 14 -13.38 -0.15 19.77
CA ILE A 14 -12.18 0.55 20.20
C ILE A 14 -11.42 1.10 19.00
N MET A 15 -10.81 2.27 19.17
CA MET A 15 -9.93 2.90 18.19
C MET A 15 -8.50 2.91 18.71
N ILE A 16 -7.53 2.54 17.85
CA ILE A 16 -6.11 2.79 18.10
C ILE A 16 -5.80 4.17 17.53
N THR A 17 -5.66 5.16 18.42
CA THR A 17 -5.58 6.57 18.03
C THR A 17 -4.17 7.11 18.20
N MET A 18 -3.54 7.56 17.10
CA MET A 18 -2.28 8.30 17.15
C MET A 18 -2.54 9.71 17.64
N VAL A 19 -1.89 10.13 18.72
CA VAL A 19 -2.02 11.45 19.33
C VAL A 19 -0.64 12.08 19.56
N LYS A 20 -0.57 13.41 19.54
CA LYS A 20 0.64 14.15 19.87
C LYS A 20 0.63 14.44 21.37
N THR A 21 1.47 13.76 22.12
CA THR A 21 1.57 13.90 23.59
C THR A 21 2.70 14.83 24.03
N SER A 22 3.80 14.85 23.26
CA SER A 22 5.03 15.57 23.63
C SER A 22 5.53 16.40 22.45
N PRO A 23 4.89 17.55 22.13
CA PRO A 23 5.19 18.32 20.91
C PRO A 23 6.63 18.84 20.83
N ASP A 24 7.28 19.08 21.96
CA ASP A 24 8.62 19.63 22.05
C ASP A 24 9.73 18.55 22.11
N ALA A 25 9.35 17.26 22.13
CA ALA A 25 10.29 16.15 22.11
C ALA A 25 10.91 15.96 20.70
N ASP A 26 11.91 15.06 20.62
CA ASP A 26 12.46 14.59 19.34
C ASP A 26 11.32 14.21 18.36
N PRO A 27 11.42 14.53 17.06
CA PRO A 27 10.36 14.28 16.08
C PRO A 27 9.79 12.85 16.10
N PHE A 28 10.60 11.85 16.41
CA PHE A 28 10.17 10.46 16.49
C PHE A 28 9.54 10.08 17.85
N ARG A 29 9.54 10.99 18.81
CA ARG A 29 9.02 10.81 20.16
C ARG A 29 7.83 11.70 20.50
N GLN A 30 7.32 12.46 19.55
CA GLN A 30 6.21 13.38 19.77
C GLN A 30 4.85 12.71 19.89
N GLN A 31 4.70 11.49 19.33
CA GLN A 31 3.41 10.81 19.26
C GLN A 31 3.35 9.57 20.15
N SER A 32 2.17 9.32 20.68
CA SER A 32 1.78 8.09 21.36
C SER A 32 0.59 7.43 20.67
N GLN A 33 0.41 6.14 20.88
CA GLN A 33 -0.82 5.46 20.48
C GLN A 33 -1.65 5.16 21.72
N ILE A 34 -2.93 5.52 21.66
CA ILE A 34 -3.86 5.39 22.78
C ILE A 34 -5.09 4.61 22.31
N LEU A 35 -5.54 3.67 23.14
CA LEU A 35 -6.79 2.96 22.96
C LEU A 35 -7.94 3.85 23.43
N VAL A 36 -8.87 4.15 22.54
CA VAL A 36 -10.04 4.97 22.83
C VAL A 36 -11.30 4.16 22.50
N PRO A 37 -12.11 3.75 23.51
CA PRO A 37 -13.41 3.17 23.25
C PRO A 37 -14.28 4.12 22.43
N ILE A 38 -15.06 3.58 21.48
CA ILE A 38 -15.78 4.43 20.52
C ILE A 38 -16.94 5.20 21.16
N ASP A 39 -17.46 4.72 22.28
CA ASP A 39 -18.52 5.30 23.09
C ASP A 39 -18.03 6.22 24.19
N THR A 40 -16.73 6.54 24.23
CA THR A 40 -16.15 7.46 25.22
C THR A 40 -16.78 8.86 25.09
N PRO A 41 -17.21 9.50 26.20
CA PRO A 41 -17.75 10.85 26.16
C PRO A 41 -16.80 11.84 25.46
N GLY A 42 -17.33 12.62 24.53
CA GLY A 42 -16.56 13.55 23.70
C GLY A 42 -16.06 12.99 22.37
N VAL A 43 -16.27 11.71 22.10
CA VAL A 43 -16.08 11.10 20.78
C VAL A 43 -17.34 11.32 19.95
N GLU A 44 -17.20 11.96 18.80
CA GLU A 44 -18.28 12.24 17.85
C GLU A 44 -17.90 11.67 16.48
N ILE A 45 -18.68 10.73 15.97
CA ILE A 45 -18.56 10.25 14.57
C ILE A 45 -19.35 11.24 13.71
N VAL A 46 -18.62 12.10 12.99
CA VAL A 46 -19.21 13.13 12.13
C VAL A 46 -19.85 12.53 10.87
N GLY A 47 -19.21 11.48 10.31
CA GLY A 47 -19.72 10.79 9.15
C GLY A 47 -18.61 10.11 8.35
N PRO A 48 -18.96 9.37 7.28
CA PRO A 48 -18.01 8.69 6.42
C PRO A 48 -17.22 9.67 5.54
N MET A 49 -15.95 9.32 5.30
CA MET A 49 -15.15 9.94 4.26
C MET A 49 -15.35 9.14 2.96
N HIS A 50 -15.81 9.79 1.91
CA HIS A 50 -16.04 9.13 0.64
C HIS A 50 -14.75 8.99 -0.16
N VAL A 51 -14.51 7.80 -0.67
CA VAL A 51 -13.41 7.48 -1.58
C VAL A 51 -14.00 7.22 -2.96
N PHE A 52 -13.72 8.08 -3.93
CA PHE A 52 -14.36 8.06 -5.27
C PHE A 52 -15.90 8.00 -5.21
N GLY A 53 -16.49 8.71 -4.22
CA GLY A 53 -17.94 8.75 -4.02
C GLY A 53 -18.53 7.57 -3.23
N HIS A 54 -17.72 6.60 -2.82
CA HIS A 54 -18.14 5.44 -2.01
C HIS A 54 -17.73 5.59 -0.56
N ASP A 55 -18.60 5.17 0.36
CA ASP A 55 -18.40 5.25 1.81
C ASP A 55 -17.72 4.01 2.41
N ASP A 56 -17.41 2.99 1.60
CA ASP A 56 -16.83 1.70 2.00
C ASP A 56 -17.59 1.00 3.14
N ALA A 57 -18.93 1.14 3.17
CA ALA A 57 -19.76 0.45 4.15
C ALA A 57 -19.56 -1.08 4.10
N PRO A 58 -19.66 -1.79 5.25
CA PRO A 58 -20.08 -1.33 6.57
C PRO A 58 -18.97 -0.72 7.44
N HIS A 59 -17.69 -0.96 7.15
CA HIS A 59 -16.59 -0.53 8.01
C HIS A 59 -16.24 0.96 7.85
N GLY A 60 -16.25 1.47 6.63
CA GLY A 60 -16.01 2.86 6.29
C GLY A 60 -14.68 3.46 6.75
N HIS A 61 -14.48 4.73 6.38
CA HIS A 61 -13.37 5.56 6.85
C HIS A 61 -13.98 6.82 7.46
N MET A 62 -14.05 6.92 8.78
CA MET A 62 -14.81 7.96 9.45
C MET A 62 -14.01 9.25 9.67
N HIS A 63 -14.71 10.37 9.56
CA HIS A 63 -14.31 11.62 10.19
C HIS A 63 -14.79 11.58 11.65
N ILE A 64 -13.85 11.69 12.58
CA ILE A 64 -14.14 11.65 14.02
C ILE A 64 -13.60 12.92 14.67
N LYS A 65 -14.43 13.54 15.51
CA LYS A 65 -14.08 14.66 16.35
C LYS A 65 -13.91 14.19 17.80
N PHE A 66 -12.83 14.65 18.43
CA PHE A 66 -12.51 14.38 19.83
C PHE A 66 -12.57 15.71 20.59
N THR A 67 -13.43 15.80 21.60
CA THR A 67 -13.60 17.01 22.41
C THR A 67 -13.48 16.62 23.88
N ASN A 68 -12.39 17.04 24.53
CA ASN A 68 -12.13 16.75 25.93
C ASN A 68 -12.27 15.26 26.31
N VAL A 69 -11.95 14.37 25.39
CA VAL A 69 -11.99 12.91 25.61
C VAL A 69 -10.98 12.54 26.68
N ARG A 70 -11.43 11.78 27.67
CA ARG A 70 -10.59 11.26 28.75
C ARG A 70 -10.63 9.75 28.76
N VAL A 71 -9.45 9.13 28.80
CA VAL A 71 -9.29 7.68 28.93
C VAL A 71 -8.25 7.39 30.03
N PRO A 72 -8.26 6.20 30.64
CA PRO A 72 -7.23 5.78 31.58
C PRO A 72 -5.81 5.85 30.98
N GLU A 73 -4.81 6.10 31.82
CA GLU A 73 -3.41 6.15 31.39
C GLU A 73 -2.91 4.81 30.86
N GLU A 74 -3.45 3.71 31.37
CA GLU A 74 -3.14 2.33 30.96
C GLU A 74 -3.52 2.05 29.51
N ASN A 75 -4.35 2.89 28.88
CA ASN A 75 -4.70 2.80 27.48
C ASN A 75 -3.56 3.27 26.55
N ILE A 76 -2.48 3.85 27.07
CA ILE A 76 -1.29 4.19 26.29
C ILE A 76 -0.51 2.90 25.97
N LEU A 77 -0.33 2.64 24.68
CA LEU A 77 0.41 1.48 24.21
C LEU A 77 1.94 1.71 24.34
N TRP A 78 2.62 0.79 25.02
CA TRP A 78 4.09 0.77 25.21
C TRP A 78 4.70 2.00 25.90
N GLY A 79 3.88 2.92 26.37
CA GLY A 79 4.31 4.16 27.02
C GLY A 79 4.32 5.38 26.09
N GLU A 80 4.46 6.54 26.71
CA GLU A 80 4.42 7.83 26.02
C GLU A 80 5.59 8.01 25.04
N GLY A 81 5.34 8.66 23.90
CA GLY A 81 6.34 8.98 22.89
C GLY A 81 6.77 7.79 22.01
N ARG A 82 6.09 6.64 22.11
CA ARG A 82 6.44 5.44 21.32
C ARG A 82 5.49 5.16 20.16
N GLY A 83 4.59 6.08 19.85
CA GLY A 83 3.59 5.89 18.79
C GLY A 83 4.20 5.68 17.42
N PHE A 84 5.26 6.41 17.06
CA PHE A 84 5.96 6.22 15.79
C PHE A 84 6.63 4.83 15.70
N GLU A 85 7.30 4.40 16.76
CA GLU A 85 7.95 3.09 16.82
C GLU A 85 6.94 1.95 16.62
N ILE A 86 5.82 1.99 17.34
CA ILE A 86 4.72 1.01 17.21
C ILE A 86 4.23 0.95 15.75
N SER A 87 4.04 2.12 15.13
CA SER A 87 3.59 2.20 13.73
C SER A 87 4.57 1.54 12.78
N GLN A 88 5.88 1.75 12.94
CA GLN A 88 6.89 1.18 12.04
C GLN A 88 6.97 -0.35 12.12
N VAL A 89 6.82 -0.92 13.31
CA VAL A 89 6.78 -2.39 13.49
C VAL A 89 5.63 -3.01 12.70
N ARG A 90 4.47 -2.38 12.66
CA ARG A 90 3.29 -2.86 11.95
C ARG A 90 3.35 -2.59 10.44
N LEU A 91 3.81 -1.41 10.04
CA LEU A 91 3.71 -0.94 8.65
C LEU A 91 4.66 -1.70 7.70
N GLY A 92 5.80 -2.17 8.16
CA GLY A 92 6.74 -2.93 7.33
C GLY A 92 6.09 -4.16 6.70
N PRO A 93 5.66 -5.15 7.49
CA PRO A 93 4.95 -6.33 7.00
C PRO A 93 3.64 -5.99 6.28
N GLY A 94 2.88 -4.99 6.77
CA GLY A 94 1.65 -4.52 6.16
C GLY A 94 1.83 -4.06 4.71
N ARG A 95 2.94 -3.37 4.40
CA ARG A 95 3.26 -2.93 3.04
C ARG A 95 3.54 -4.09 2.09
N ILE A 96 4.22 -5.14 2.55
CA ILE A 96 4.42 -6.38 1.77
C ILE A 96 3.08 -7.03 1.46
N HIS A 97 2.19 -7.15 2.46
CA HIS A 97 0.85 -7.69 2.30
C HIS A 97 0.03 -6.85 1.29
N HIS A 98 0.06 -5.51 1.38
CA HIS A 98 -0.60 -4.64 0.40
C HIS A 98 -0.13 -4.92 -1.02
N CYS A 99 1.18 -5.01 -1.24
CA CYS A 99 1.74 -5.26 -2.56
C CYS A 99 1.35 -6.64 -3.11
N MET A 100 1.42 -7.69 -2.29
CA MET A 100 1.10 -9.04 -2.75
C MET A 100 -0.38 -9.19 -3.14
N ARG A 101 -1.31 -8.68 -2.33
CA ARG A 101 -2.75 -8.72 -2.69
C ARG A 101 -3.08 -7.85 -3.90
N SER A 102 -2.33 -6.74 -4.12
CA SER A 102 -2.47 -5.91 -5.32
C SER A 102 -2.09 -6.65 -6.58
N ILE A 103 -1.04 -7.49 -6.53
CA ILE A 103 -0.66 -8.36 -7.65
C ILE A 103 -1.80 -9.31 -8.01
N GLY A 104 -2.50 -9.88 -7.03
CA GLY A 104 -3.70 -10.69 -7.28
C GLY A 104 -4.82 -9.91 -8.01
N SER A 105 -4.98 -8.62 -7.67
CA SER A 105 -5.90 -7.76 -8.41
C SER A 105 -5.45 -7.53 -9.85
N ALA A 106 -4.15 -7.36 -10.10
CA ALA A 106 -3.61 -7.22 -11.45
C ALA A 106 -3.81 -8.50 -12.28
N GLU A 107 -3.62 -9.68 -11.70
CA GLU A 107 -3.89 -10.96 -12.37
C GLU A 107 -5.36 -11.07 -12.74
N LYS A 108 -6.26 -10.74 -11.82
CA LYS A 108 -7.70 -10.75 -12.13
C LYS A 108 -8.06 -9.77 -13.25
N ALA A 109 -7.43 -8.58 -13.26
CA ALA A 109 -7.65 -7.62 -14.34
C ALA A 109 -7.12 -8.13 -15.69
N LEU A 110 -5.98 -8.83 -15.69
CA LEU A 110 -5.42 -9.47 -16.88
C LEU A 110 -6.36 -10.56 -17.42
N ASP A 111 -6.89 -11.43 -16.56
CA ASP A 111 -7.84 -12.46 -16.94
C ASP A 111 -9.08 -11.85 -17.59
N LEU A 112 -9.66 -10.83 -16.96
CA LEU A 112 -10.81 -10.10 -17.50
C LEU A 112 -10.51 -9.43 -18.85
N MET A 113 -9.32 -8.89 -19.02
CA MET A 113 -8.86 -8.29 -20.28
C MET A 113 -8.80 -9.34 -21.41
N ILE A 114 -8.26 -10.52 -21.12
CA ILE A 114 -8.16 -11.63 -22.09
C ILE A 114 -9.56 -12.15 -22.43
N GLU A 115 -10.39 -12.41 -21.42
CA GLU A 115 -11.76 -12.88 -21.59
C GLU A 115 -12.57 -11.92 -22.46
N ARG A 116 -12.49 -10.62 -22.17
CA ARG A 116 -13.15 -9.59 -22.99
C ARG A 116 -12.62 -9.56 -24.42
N GLY A 117 -11.29 -9.64 -24.54
CA GLY A 117 -10.62 -9.66 -25.84
C GLY A 117 -11.08 -10.79 -26.75
N LEU A 118 -11.29 -11.97 -26.18
CA LEU A 118 -11.71 -13.18 -26.90
C LEU A 118 -13.23 -13.24 -27.17
N SER A 119 -14.04 -12.66 -26.27
CA SER A 119 -15.51 -12.76 -26.36
C SER A 119 -16.13 -11.66 -27.24
N ARG A 120 -15.58 -10.46 -27.27
CA ARG A 120 -16.15 -9.32 -27.99
C ARG A 120 -15.65 -9.23 -29.42
N GLU A 121 -16.55 -9.00 -30.36
CA GLU A 121 -16.25 -8.69 -31.75
C GLU A 121 -16.58 -7.23 -32.09
N ALA A 122 -15.71 -6.61 -32.89
CA ALA A 122 -15.91 -5.29 -33.49
C ALA A 122 -15.13 -5.22 -34.81
N PHE A 123 -15.64 -4.49 -35.76
CA PHE A 123 -15.01 -4.34 -37.09
C PHE A 123 -14.65 -5.68 -37.75
N GLY A 124 -15.49 -6.71 -37.54
CA GLY A 124 -15.33 -8.03 -38.13
C GLY A 124 -14.23 -8.90 -37.53
N LYS A 125 -13.68 -8.54 -36.39
CA LYS A 125 -12.61 -9.29 -35.69
C LYS A 125 -12.86 -9.33 -34.20
N LYS A 126 -12.22 -10.30 -33.51
CA LYS A 126 -12.10 -10.27 -32.03
C LYS A 126 -11.32 -9.03 -31.62
N ILE A 127 -11.73 -8.37 -30.57
CA ILE A 127 -11.01 -7.15 -30.12
C ILE A 127 -9.60 -7.44 -29.63
N ILE A 128 -9.28 -8.67 -29.25
CA ILE A 128 -7.91 -9.07 -28.91
C ILE A 128 -6.95 -8.87 -30.09
N ASP A 129 -7.43 -9.01 -31.32
CA ASP A 129 -6.66 -8.87 -32.57
C ASP A 129 -6.63 -7.43 -33.10
N LEU A 130 -7.24 -6.49 -32.37
CA LEU A 130 -7.30 -5.08 -32.74
C LEU A 130 -6.26 -4.26 -31.99
N GLY A 131 -5.66 -3.32 -32.70
CA GLY A 131 -4.73 -2.34 -32.12
C GLY A 131 -3.55 -2.98 -31.40
N LYS A 132 -3.32 -2.57 -30.15
CA LYS A 132 -2.20 -3.03 -29.30
C LYS A 132 -2.62 -4.00 -28.20
N ASN A 133 -3.80 -4.61 -28.27
CA ASN A 133 -4.32 -5.42 -27.18
C ASN A 133 -3.41 -6.60 -26.82
N MET A 134 -2.83 -7.30 -27.81
CA MET A 134 -1.85 -8.36 -27.55
C MET A 134 -0.58 -7.85 -26.86
N GLU A 135 -0.08 -6.68 -27.25
CA GLU A 135 1.07 -6.06 -26.58
C GLU A 135 0.72 -5.65 -25.16
N THR A 136 -0.46 -5.09 -24.92
CA THR A 136 -0.96 -4.71 -23.60
C THR A 136 -1.02 -5.90 -22.65
N ILE A 137 -1.57 -7.03 -23.12
CA ILE A 137 -1.62 -8.30 -22.37
C ILE A 137 -0.20 -8.79 -22.02
N SER A 138 0.70 -8.77 -23.00
CA SER A 138 2.10 -9.19 -22.79
C SER A 138 2.81 -8.33 -21.77
N ARG A 139 2.69 -7.00 -21.86
CA ARG A 139 3.27 -6.05 -20.90
C ARG A 139 2.71 -6.27 -19.49
N ALA A 140 1.40 -6.42 -19.36
CA ALA A 140 0.76 -6.69 -18.07
C ALA A 140 1.31 -7.96 -17.43
N LYS A 141 1.45 -9.06 -18.19
CA LYS A 141 2.01 -10.31 -17.68
C LYS A 141 3.46 -10.16 -17.22
N ILE A 142 4.30 -9.48 -18.01
CA ILE A 142 5.70 -9.21 -17.65
C ILE A 142 5.78 -8.40 -16.35
N GLU A 143 4.99 -7.34 -16.23
CA GLU A 143 4.96 -6.50 -15.04
C GLU A 143 4.47 -7.25 -13.79
N ILE A 144 3.45 -8.11 -13.92
CA ILE A 144 2.95 -8.96 -12.83
C ILE A 144 4.06 -9.86 -12.29
N GLU A 145 4.80 -10.55 -13.16
CA GLU A 145 5.89 -11.44 -12.72
C GLU A 145 7.06 -10.67 -12.10
N ALA A 146 7.44 -9.53 -12.68
CA ALA A 146 8.47 -8.66 -12.11
C ALA A 146 8.09 -8.16 -10.71
N MET A 147 6.84 -7.70 -10.54
CA MET A 147 6.32 -7.26 -9.24
C MET A 147 6.33 -8.40 -8.23
N ARG A 148 5.89 -9.61 -8.61
CA ARG A 148 5.86 -10.79 -7.75
C ARG A 148 7.26 -11.12 -7.22
N LEU A 149 8.25 -11.19 -8.11
CA LEU A 149 9.63 -11.47 -7.74
C LEU A 149 10.19 -10.42 -6.79
N MET A 150 9.90 -9.13 -7.03
CA MET A 150 10.32 -8.07 -6.12
C MET A 150 9.66 -8.15 -4.75
N VAL A 151 8.37 -8.49 -4.68
CA VAL A 151 7.67 -8.65 -3.40
C VAL A 151 8.19 -9.86 -2.63
N LEU A 152 8.46 -10.97 -3.31
CA LEU A 152 9.10 -12.14 -2.69
C LEU A 152 10.52 -11.82 -2.18
N LYS A 153 11.30 -11.04 -2.93
CA LYS A 153 12.61 -10.55 -2.47
C LYS A 153 12.49 -9.68 -1.22
N ALA A 154 11.51 -8.76 -1.19
CA ALA A 154 11.26 -7.91 -0.02
C ALA A 154 10.83 -8.73 1.22
N ALA A 155 9.97 -9.72 1.03
CA ALA A 155 9.56 -10.65 2.09
C ALA A 155 10.76 -11.43 2.62
N LYS A 156 11.57 -12.01 1.74
CA LYS A 156 12.80 -12.72 2.13
C LYS A 156 13.79 -11.82 2.87
N ALA A 157 13.96 -10.58 2.41
CA ALA A 157 14.81 -9.61 3.10
C ALA A 157 14.27 -9.29 4.51
N MET A 158 12.96 -9.19 4.68
CA MET A 158 12.30 -9.01 5.98
C MET A 158 12.59 -10.19 6.92
N ASP A 159 12.50 -11.43 6.43
CA ASP A 159 12.75 -12.65 7.22
C ASP A 159 14.21 -12.75 7.66
N VAL A 160 15.14 -12.36 6.79
CA VAL A 160 16.59 -12.54 7.03
C VAL A 160 17.21 -11.38 7.81
N LEU A 161 16.83 -10.14 7.47
CA LEU A 161 17.47 -8.91 7.98
C LEU A 161 16.62 -8.20 9.03
N GLY A 162 15.32 -8.53 9.14
CA GLY A 162 14.38 -7.83 9.98
C GLY A 162 13.85 -6.53 9.37
N ASN A 163 12.84 -5.96 10.03
CA ASN A 163 12.05 -4.85 9.51
C ASN A 163 12.88 -3.58 9.20
N LYS A 164 13.84 -3.26 10.04
CA LYS A 164 14.65 -2.03 9.92
C LYS A 164 15.52 -2.06 8.66
N GLU A 165 16.23 -3.15 8.46
CA GLU A 165 17.17 -3.30 7.34
C GLU A 165 16.44 -3.60 6.02
N ALA A 166 15.33 -4.33 6.06
CA ALA A 166 14.51 -4.63 4.87
C ALA A 166 13.75 -3.40 4.31
N ARG A 167 13.72 -2.27 5.01
CA ARG A 167 12.90 -1.09 4.66
C ARG A 167 13.11 -0.58 3.23
N ILE A 168 14.31 -0.76 2.65
CA ILE A 168 14.61 -0.30 1.29
C ILE A 168 13.82 -1.12 0.27
N TRP A 169 13.86 -2.46 0.38
CA TRP A 169 13.08 -3.35 -0.49
C TRP A 169 11.58 -3.15 -0.31
N VAL A 170 11.14 -2.95 0.94
CA VAL A 170 9.73 -2.60 1.24
C VAL A 170 9.33 -1.28 0.59
N SER A 171 10.21 -0.27 0.59
CA SER A 171 9.94 0.99 -0.10
C SER A 171 9.90 0.81 -1.63
N MET A 172 10.80 0.00 -2.20
CA MET A 172 10.82 -0.29 -3.64
C MET A 172 9.50 -0.88 -4.13
N ILE A 173 9.03 -1.93 -3.46
CA ILE A 173 7.76 -2.57 -3.84
C ILE A 173 6.57 -1.63 -3.64
N LYS A 174 6.57 -0.85 -2.56
CA LYS A 174 5.46 0.06 -2.24
C LYS A 174 5.37 1.25 -3.20
N ALA A 175 6.50 1.73 -3.73
CA ALA A 175 6.52 2.74 -4.78
C ALA A 175 6.06 2.18 -6.13
N MET A 176 6.48 0.95 -6.48
CA MET A 176 6.27 0.39 -7.81
C MET A 176 4.92 -0.32 -7.96
N VAL A 177 4.57 -1.20 -7.01
CA VAL A 177 3.44 -2.14 -7.21
C VAL A 177 2.09 -1.43 -7.33
N PRO A 178 1.70 -0.49 -6.45
CA PRO A 178 0.39 0.16 -6.58
C PRO A 178 0.24 0.95 -7.89
N GLU A 179 1.29 1.61 -8.35
CA GLU A 179 1.28 2.35 -9.62
C GLU A 179 1.07 1.40 -10.81
N LYS A 180 1.87 0.34 -10.89
CA LYS A 180 1.79 -0.64 -11.99
C LYS A 180 0.46 -1.37 -12.02
N VAL A 181 -0.06 -1.74 -10.86
CA VAL A 181 -1.38 -2.40 -10.75
C VAL A 181 -2.50 -1.46 -11.20
N CYS A 182 -2.48 -0.18 -10.82
CA CYS A 182 -3.44 0.80 -11.33
C CYS A 182 -3.38 0.88 -12.86
N ASN A 183 -2.19 0.91 -13.45
CA ASN A 183 -2.02 0.97 -14.91
C ASN A 183 -2.58 -0.29 -15.61
N ILE A 184 -2.36 -1.49 -15.05
CA ILE A 184 -2.90 -2.74 -15.60
C ILE A 184 -4.43 -2.73 -15.55
N ILE A 185 -5.03 -2.29 -14.43
CA ILE A 185 -6.48 -2.21 -14.28
C ILE A 185 -7.06 -1.17 -15.25
N ASP A 186 -6.42 -0.01 -15.41
CA ASP A 186 -6.81 1.02 -16.36
C ASP A 186 -6.84 0.48 -17.81
N GLN A 187 -5.81 -0.25 -18.22
CA GLN A 187 -5.78 -0.91 -19.52
C GLN A 187 -6.89 -1.95 -19.67
N ALA A 188 -7.20 -2.71 -18.63
CA ALA A 188 -8.33 -3.63 -18.64
C ALA A 188 -9.67 -2.90 -18.81
N MET A 189 -9.86 -1.77 -18.11
CA MET A 189 -11.04 -0.91 -18.30
C MET A 189 -11.13 -0.41 -19.73
N GLN A 190 -10.02 0.03 -20.32
CA GLN A 190 -9.97 0.51 -21.70
C GLN A 190 -10.41 -0.58 -22.70
N VAL A 191 -9.96 -1.82 -22.54
CA VAL A 191 -10.37 -2.96 -23.38
C VAL A 191 -11.87 -3.28 -23.22
N HIS A 192 -12.44 -3.04 -22.05
CA HIS A 192 -13.88 -3.23 -21.81
C HIS A 192 -14.75 -2.07 -22.33
N GLY A 193 -14.16 -0.90 -22.58
CA GLY A 193 -14.91 0.30 -22.95
C GLY A 193 -15.83 0.76 -21.81
N ALA A 194 -17.01 1.29 -22.12
CA ALA A 194 -17.97 1.77 -21.10
C ALA A 194 -18.36 0.71 -20.06
N THR A 195 -18.35 -0.58 -20.42
CA THR A 195 -18.57 -1.68 -19.47
C THR A 195 -17.51 -1.69 -18.36
N GLY A 196 -16.26 -1.36 -18.68
CA GLY A 196 -15.15 -1.38 -17.74
C GLY A 196 -15.25 -0.36 -16.60
N ILE A 197 -15.98 0.73 -16.81
CA ILE A 197 -16.20 1.77 -15.78
C ILE A 197 -17.58 1.67 -15.10
N SER A 198 -18.40 0.68 -15.51
CA SER A 198 -19.76 0.50 -15.01
C SER A 198 -19.84 -0.61 -13.96
N GLN A 199 -21.01 -0.75 -13.35
CA GLN A 199 -21.32 -1.84 -12.41
C GLN A 199 -21.32 -3.26 -13.02
N TRP A 200 -21.24 -3.37 -14.34
CA TRP A 200 -21.19 -4.64 -15.07
C TRP A 200 -19.81 -5.30 -15.07
N SER A 201 -18.82 -4.62 -14.53
CA SER A 201 -17.45 -5.10 -14.38
C SER A 201 -16.92 -4.73 -12.99
N PRO A 202 -16.10 -5.57 -12.35
CA PRO A 202 -15.48 -5.22 -11.07
C PRO A 202 -14.33 -4.22 -11.21
N LEU A 203 -13.93 -3.86 -12.44
CA LEU A 203 -12.70 -3.12 -12.72
C LEU A 203 -12.69 -1.71 -12.10
N SER A 204 -13.82 -0.98 -12.12
CA SER A 204 -13.90 0.34 -11.50
C SER A 204 -13.68 0.28 -10.00
N GLY A 205 -14.32 -0.67 -9.30
CA GLY A 205 -14.09 -0.90 -7.87
C GLY A 205 -12.67 -1.37 -7.56
N MET A 206 -12.10 -2.23 -8.41
CA MET A 206 -10.69 -2.64 -8.30
C MET A 206 -9.76 -1.43 -8.46
N TYR A 207 -9.98 -0.58 -9.45
CA TYR A 207 -9.18 0.62 -9.67
C TYR A 207 -9.22 1.57 -8.48
N THR A 208 -10.41 1.92 -7.99
CA THR A 208 -10.57 2.82 -6.84
C THR A 208 -9.87 2.29 -5.60
N SER A 209 -10.02 1.00 -5.31
CA SER A 209 -9.34 0.33 -4.19
C SER A 209 -7.81 0.36 -4.34
N GLN A 210 -7.28 0.04 -5.50
CA GLN A 210 -5.83 0.02 -5.72
C GLN A 210 -5.23 1.44 -5.79
N ARG A 211 -5.99 2.42 -6.30
CA ARG A 211 -5.53 3.81 -6.37
C ARG A 211 -5.23 4.40 -4.99
N THR A 212 -5.97 3.98 -3.96
CA THR A 212 -5.73 4.43 -2.58
C THR A 212 -4.37 3.99 -2.04
N LEU A 213 -3.85 2.85 -2.50
CA LEU A 213 -2.58 2.31 -2.04
C LEU A 213 -1.36 3.11 -2.50
N ARG A 214 -1.51 4.04 -3.44
CA ARG A 214 -0.43 4.94 -3.84
C ARG A 214 -0.09 5.98 -2.77
N PHE A 215 -0.94 6.16 -1.75
CA PHE A 215 -0.67 7.02 -0.59
C PHE A 215 -0.95 6.38 0.76
N ALA A 216 -1.76 5.32 0.85
CA ALA A 216 -1.93 4.58 2.09
C ALA A 216 -0.61 3.91 2.51
N ASP A 217 -0.30 3.93 3.80
CA ASP A 217 0.96 3.44 4.39
C ASP A 217 2.23 4.13 3.84
N GLY A 218 2.07 5.36 3.40
CA GLY A 218 3.09 6.23 2.83
C GLY A 218 2.88 6.47 1.33
N PRO A 219 2.86 7.74 0.91
CA PRO A 219 2.77 8.11 -0.50
C PRO A 219 3.99 7.63 -1.30
N ASP A 220 3.81 7.47 -2.61
CA ASP A 220 4.85 7.06 -3.55
C ASP A 220 6.13 7.92 -3.38
N GLU A 221 5.96 9.25 -3.23
CA GLU A 221 7.05 10.21 -3.08
C GLU A 221 7.91 9.96 -1.84
N VAL A 222 7.29 9.56 -0.73
CA VAL A 222 8.02 9.21 0.50
C VAL A 222 8.88 7.98 0.27
N HIS A 223 8.36 6.97 -0.41
CA HIS A 223 9.09 5.76 -0.72
C HIS A 223 10.22 6.01 -1.72
N HIS A 224 9.98 6.79 -2.78
CA HIS A 224 11.01 7.22 -3.72
C HIS A 224 12.14 8.00 -3.02
N HIS A 225 11.80 8.92 -2.11
CA HIS A 225 12.80 9.65 -1.32
C HIS A 225 13.67 8.71 -0.46
N VAL A 226 13.06 7.73 0.21
CA VAL A 226 13.77 6.74 1.02
C VAL A 226 14.77 5.95 0.18
N ILE A 227 14.34 5.49 -1.00
CA ILE A 227 15.18 4.71 -1.92
C ILE A 227 16.34 5.55 -2.41
N ALA A 228 16.06 6.72 -2.98
CA ALA A 228 17.07 7.60 -3.56
C ALA A 228 18.12 8.04 -2.54
N ARG A 229 17.66 8.45 -1.34
CA ARG A 229 18.57 8.86 -0.25
C ARG A 229 19.51 7.73 0.18
N ALA A 230 19.01 6.50 0.20
CA ALA A 230 19.82 5.35 0.57
C ALA A 230 20.87 5.04 -0.51
N GLU A 231 20.50 5.09 -1.82
CA GLU A 231 21.41 4.87 -2.91
C GLU A 231 22.55 5.93 -2.95
N VAL A 232 22.15 7.21 -2.78
CA VAL A 232 23.15 8.32 -2.74
C VAL A 232 24.13 8.14 -1.57
N LYS A 233 23.60 7.79 -0.39
CA LYS A 233 24.44 7.55 0.80
C LYS A 233 25.44 6.41 0.57
N ASP A 234 24.98 5.28 0.06
CA ASP A 234 25.84 4.12 -0.18
C ASP A 234 26.90 4.40 -1.23
N TYR A 235 26.55 5.19 -2.27
CA TYR A 235 27.54 5.62 -3.25
C TYR A 235 28.63 6.51 -2.64
N GLN A 236 28.24 7.44 -1.76
CA GLN A 236 29.20 8.34 -1.08
C GLN A 236 30.10 7.61 -0.09
N GLU A 237 29.58 6.60 0.63
CA GLU A 237 30.32 5.88 1.67
C GLU A 237 31.21 4.76 1.13
N SER A 238 30.84 4.11 0.04
CA SER A 238 31.50 2.88 -0.40
C SER A 238 32.41 3.03 -1.62
N ASN A 239 32.36 4.12 -2.37
CA ASN A 239 33.00 4.24 -3.69
C ASN A 239 32.69 3.05 -4.65
N LEU A 240 31.73 2.20 -4.29
CA LEU A 240 31.34 1.01 -5.04
C LEU A 240 30.03 1.31 -5.78
N ARG A 241 29.85 0.71 -6.95
CA ARG A 241 28.54 0.69 -7.64
C ARG A 241 27.55 -0.10 -6.79
N THR A 242 26.71 0.63 -6.09
CA THR A 242 25.95 0.29 -4.89
C THR A 242 24.93 -0.85 -5.04
N SER A 243 24.31 -1.02 -6.20
CA SER A 243 23.30 -2.04 -6.42
C SER A 243 23.81 -3.47 -6.20
N ARG A 244 25.08 -3.71 -6.57
CA ARG A 244 25.71 -5.04 -6.49
C ARG A 244 26.01 -5.45 -5.05
N ALA A 245 26.49 -4.53 -4.22
CA ALA A 245 26.81 -4.81 -2.82
C ALA A 245 25.56 -5.11 -1.99
N ARG A 246 24.45 -4.42 -2.23
CA ARG A 246 23.17 -4.69 -1.57
C ARG A 246 22.59 -6.04 -1.97
N ASP A 247 22.67 -6.41 -3.22
CA ASP A 247 22.20 -7.71 -3.69
C ASP A 247 22.98 -8.87 -3.07
N GLU A 248 24.28 -8.73 -2.89
CA GLU A 248 25.12 -9.71 -2.21
C GLU A 248 24.72 -9.88 -0.74
N ILE A 249 24.43 -8.79 -0.03
CA ILE A 249 23.96 -8.83 1.36
C ILE A 249 22.55 -9.47 1.44
N ALA A 250 21.63 -9.07 0.58
CA ALA A 250 20.26 -9.58 0.58
C ALA A 250 20.15 -11.07 0.20
N THR A 251 21.10 -11.59 -0.56
CA THR A 251 21.13 -12.99 -0.99
C THR A 251 21.99 -13.87 -0.08
N GLY A 252 22.62 -13.31 0.96
CA GLY A 252 23.49 -14.04 1.88
C GLY A 252 24.80 -14.51 1.26
N ARG A 253 25.18 -13.99 0.09
CA ARG A 253 26.49 -14.20 -0.49
C ARG A 253 27.50 -13.31 0.21
N THR A 254 28.15 -13.82 1.24
CA THR A 254 29.38 -13.22 1.74
C THR A 254 30.42 -13.26 0.62
N ARG A 255 31.14 -12.16 0.42
CA ARG A 255 32.33 -12.17 -0.45
C ARG A 255 33.23 -13.29 0.04
N GLY A 256 33.27 -14.37 -0.72
CA GLY A 256 34.30 -15.36 -0.54
C GLY A 256 35.65 -14.65 -0.69
N GLY A 257 36.43 -14.65 0.38
CA GLY A 257 37.76 -14.10 0.34
C GLY A 257 38.56 -14.78 -0.79
N VAL A 258 39.26 -13.99 -1.55
CA VAL A 258 40.46 -14.40 -2.27
C VAL A 258 41.63 -14.16 -1.35
#